data_ae49f1692feb0d7a4be783b0644f7bc7
#
_entry.id   ae49f1692feb0d7a4be783b0644f7bc7
#
_cell.length_a   1.000
_cell.length_b   1.000
_cell.length_c   1.000
_cell.angle_alpha   90.00
_cell.angle_beta   90.00
_cell.angle_gamma   90.00
#
_symmetry.space_group_name_H-M   'P 1'
#
loop_
_entity.id
_entity.type
_entity.pdbx_description
1 polymer ?
#
loop_
_entity_poly.entity_id
_entity_poly.type
_entity_poly.pdbx_seq_one_letter_code
_entity_poly.pdbx_strand_id
1 'polypeptide(L)'
;MSLITKRVYGAEDVLPKDSYKWQLIEDIMRSEAAAYGFKEIRTPVFEHTELFQRGVGDTTDVVQKEMYTFNTKGGTSLSLRPEGTSGAARAVLEHAVYNDGLPIKTYYFDSCYRYEKKQANRYREFHQFGAELYGASSPAADAEIISLAATLFDRLGVTDLQLELNSIGCPACRAEYHKALKKYFEGYKDKLCDTCLSRLEKNPMRILDCKSSVCSEIAKDAPVVLDYLCDDCKNHFQQVRAYLDAAEIPYIINPKIVRGLDYYTKTVFEFVTARLGSQGTVCGGGRYDGLIEELGGQHTPSLGFGLGMERLLALMEEQGIEIPLPPSCDIYIAGLGEEAQKKAFTLVKEVRETSLIAECDIVGRSLRAQMKYADKIGAKFSMVIGENEINENKAILKNMETGEKTEVPLDEQFINAFFHHYTEYQISGTANIEDIQ
;
A
#
# COMPACT_ATOMS: atom_id res chain seq x y z
N MET A 1 -0.85 -14.34 33.80
CA MET A 1 0.27 -13.36 33.80
C MET A 1 -0.18 -12.14 33.01
N SER A 2 -0.02 -10.93 33.54
CA SER A 2 -0.25 -9.70 32.77
C SER A 2 0.98 -9.41 31.92
N LEU A 3 0.80 -8.97 30.67
CA LEU A 3 1.90 -8.49 29.84
C LEU A 3 2.50 -7.23 30.46
N ILE A 4 3.82 -7.08 30.40
CA ILE A 4 4.54 -5.87 30.86
C ILE A 4 4.12 -4.67 30.00
N THR A 5 4.00 -4.88 28.68
CA THR A 5 3.58 -3.86 27.75
C THR A 5 2.60 -4.46 26.71
N LYS A 6 1.78 -3.60 26.15
CA LYS A 6 0.92 -3.90 24.99
C LYS A 6 1.31 -2.97 23.84
N ARG A 7 0.85 -3.27 22.62
CA ARG A 7 1.03 -2.39 21.48
C ARG A 7 0.56 -0.97 21.77
N VAL A 8 1.16 0.00 21.11
CA VAL A 8 0.78 1.42 21.21
C VAL A 8 -0.61 1.61 20.62
N TYR A 9 -1.42 2.46 21.24
CA TYR A 9 -2.75 2.80 20.73
C TYR A 9 -2.67 3.44 19.34
N GLY A 10 -3.37 2.85 18.39
CA GLY A 10 -3.39 3.31 16.99
C GLY A 10 -2.34 2.67 16.08
N ALA A 11 -1.47 1.78 16.60
CA ALA A 11 -0.64 0.88 15.81
C ALA A 11 -1.23 -0.55 15.87
N GLU A 12 -1.09 -1.31 14.81
CA GLU A 12 -1.61 -2.67 14.71
C GLU A 12 -0.49 -3.64 14.30
N ASP A 13 -0.50 -4.84 14.90
CA ASP A 13 0.42 -5.91 14.50
C ASP A 13 -0.17 -6.66 13.30
N VAL A 14 0.61 -6.87 12.26
CA VAL A 14 0.27 -7.79 11.16
C VAL A 14 0.80 -9.18 11.50
N LEU A 15 -0.09 -10.07 11.88
CA LEU A 15 0.27 -11.42 12.32
C LEU A 15 0.46 -12.39 11.13
N PRO A 16 1.18 -13.53 11.31
CA PRO A 16 1.41 -14.53 10.25
C PRO A 16 0.14 -15.01 9.54
N LYS A 17 -0.99 -15.04 10.24
CA LYS A 17 -2.29 -15.42 9.65
C LYS A 17 -2.85 -14.39 8.67
N ASP A 18 -2.35 -13.16 8.66
CA ASP A 18 -2.83 -12.06 7.83
C ASP A 18 -1.74 -11.47 6.92
N SER A 19 -0.44 -11.73 7.22
CA SER A 19 0.70 -11.15 6.50
C SER A 19 0.76 -11.56 5.02
N TYR A 20 0.25 -12.75 4.66
CA TYR A 20 0.18 -13.19 3.27
C TYR A 20 -0.70 -12.29 2.39
N LYS A 21 -1.74 -11.66 2.98
CA LYS A 21 -2.60 -10.70 2.29
C LYS A 21 -1.79 -9.46 1.88
N TRP A 22 -0.93 -8.98 2.77
CA TRP A 22 -0.02 -7.86 2.51
C TRP A 22 1.00 -8.21 1.44
N GLN A 23 1.63 -9.37 1.54
CA GLN A 23 2.60 -9.85 0.56
C GLN A 23 2.00 -9.90 -0.84
N LEU A 24 0.79 -10.45 -1.00
CA LEU A 24 0.13 -10.53 -2.30
C LEU A 24 -0.11 -9.14 -2.91
N ILE A 25 -0.72 -8.21 -2.15
CA ILE A 25 -0.98 -6.86 -2.68
C ILE A 25 0.32 -6.12 -2.99
N GLU A 26 1.36 -6.27 -2.15
CA GLU A 26 2.68 -5.69 -2.42
C GLU A 26 3.33 -6.25 -3.68
N ASP A 27 3.22 -7.55 -3.93
CA ASP A 27 3.78 -8.18 -5.13
C ASP A 27 3.07 -7.72 -6.40
N ILE A 28 1.74 -7.58 -6.36
CA ILE A 28 0.96 -7.01 -7.46
C ILE A 28 1.36 -5.55 -7.70
N MET A 29 1.47 -4.74 -6.65
CA MET A 29 1.88 -3.33 -6.75
C MET A 29 3.29 -3.17 -7.31
N ARG A 30 4.25 -4.01 -6.89
CA ARG A 30 5.62 -4.02 -7.46
C ARG A 30 5.62 -4.37 -8.94
N SER A 31 4.84 -5.39 -9.30
CA SER A 31 4.74 -5.84 -10.70
C SER A 31 4.17 -4.75 -11.60
N GLU A 32 3.05 -4.11 -11.18
CA GLU A 32 2.43 -3.04 -11.96
C GLU A 32 3.31 -1.80 -12.02
N ALA A 33 3.91 -1.38 -10.91
CA ALA A 33 4.86 -0.26 -10.90
C ALA A 33 6.02 -0.51 -11.89
N ALA A 34 6.56 -1.73 -11.92
CA ALA A 34 7.61 -2.12 -12.86
C ALA A 34 7.13 -2.07 -14.32
N ALA A 35 5.88 -2.51 -14.61
CA ALA A 35 5.29 -2.45 -15.94
C ALA A 35 5.14 -1.00 -16.45
N TYR A 36 4.88 -0.04 -15.56
CA TYR A 36 4.86 1.39 -15.86
C TYR A 36 6.25 2.05 -15.82
N GLY A 37 7.33 1.29 -15.59
CA GLY A 37 8.70 1.76 -15.58
C GLY A 37 9.13 2.47 -14.28
N PHE A 38 8.35 2.32 -13.19
CA PHE A 38 8.71 2.85 -11.88
C PHE A 38 9.74 1.96 -11.19
N LYS A 39 10.64 2.57 -10.42
CA LYS A 39 11.67 1.90 -9.63
C LYS A 39 11.47 2.17 -8.14
N GLU A 40 11.73 1.18 -7.32
CA GLU A 40 11.60 1.33 -5.87
C GLU A 40 12.61 2.34 -5.32
N ILE A 41 12.12 3.25 -4.46
CA ILE A 41 12.93 4.13 -3.62
C ILE A 41 12.60 3.85 -2.16
N ARG A 42 13.60 3.83 -1.29
CA ARG A 42 13.42 3.67 0.16
C ARG A 42 14.05 4.85 0.88
N THR A 43 13.24 5.53 1.67
CA THR A 43 13.65 6.71 2.43
C THR A 43 13.64 6.42 3.93
N PRO A 44 14.38 7.18 4.75
CA PRO A 44 14.34 7.04 6.20
C PRO A 44 12.93 7.25 6.78
N VAL A 45 12.63 6.55 7.89
CA VAL A 45 11.37 6.70 8.62
C VAL A 45 11.23 8.07 9.29
N PHE A 46 12.34 8.70 9.65
CA PHE A 46 12.41 10.02 10.26
C PHE A 46 13.27 10.96 9.42
N GLU A 47 12.86 12.21 9.35
CA GLU A 47 13.49 13.27 8.59
C GLU A 47 13.59 14.54 9.46
N HIS A 48 14.35 15.54 8.99
CA HIS A 48 14.29 16.85 9.61
C HIS A 48 12.86 17.40 9.58
N THR A 49 12.39 17.92 10.70
CA THR A 49 11.02 18.45 10.82
C THR A 49 10.72 19.52 9.76
N GLU A 50 11.72 20.31 9.40
CA GLU A 50 11.64 21.35 8.38
C GLU A 50 11.24 20.82 7.01
N LEU A 51 11.63 19.58 6.65
CA LEU A 51 11.24 18.97 5.38
C LEU A 51 9.72 18.91 5.24
N PHE A 52 9.03 18.50 6.28
CA PHE A 52 7.57 18.39 6.25
C PHE A 52 6.88 19.75 6.44
N GLN A 53 7.46 20.67 7.21
CA GLN A 53 6.94 22.03 7.35
C GLN A 53 6.90 22.75 6.01
N ARG A 54 7.98 22.66 5.23
CA ARG A 54 8.05 23.26 3.89
C ARG A 54 7.25 22.45 2.86
N GLY A 55 7.48 21.15 2.78
CA GLY A 55 6.89 20.32 1.75
C GLY A 55 5.37 20.14 1.93
N VAL A 56 4.89 19.82 3.13
CA VAL A 56 3.46 19.57 3.40
C VAL A 56 2.67 20.85 3.60
N GLY A 57 3.32 21.88 4.16
CA GLY A 57 2.75 23.20 4.41
C GLY A 57 2.35 23.42 5.87
N ASP A 58 2.82 24.53 6.44
CA ASP A 58 2.62 24.93 7.84
C ASP A 58 1.16 25.13 8.23
N THR A 59 0.25 25.31 7.26
CA THR A 59 -1.18 25.53 7.52
C THR A 59 -1.98 24.25 7.63
N THR A 60 -1.37 23.10 7.34
CA THR A 60 -2.06 21.82 7.33
C THR A 60 -2.26 21.26 8.74
N ASP A 61 -3.36 20.53 8.96
CA ASP A 61 -3.58 19.83 10.23
C ASP A 61 -2.48 18.79 10.50
N VAL A 62 -1.92 18.19 9.45
CA VAL A 62 -0.81 17.24 9.53
C VAL A 62 0.38 17.86 10.23
N VAL A 63 0.84 19.03 9.76
CA VAL A 63 2.01 19.71 10.35
C VAL A 63 1.69 20.31 11.71
N GLN A 64 0.52 20.92 11.90
CA GLN A 64 0.19 21.62 13.12
C GLN A 64 -0.14 20.71 14.31
N LYS A 65 -0.71 19.51 14.06
CA LYS A 65 -1.34 18.70 15.11
C LYS A 65 -1.00 17.22 15.08
N GLU A 66 -0.58 16.68 13.90
CA GLU A 66 -0.55 15.24 13.70
C GLU A 66 0.87 14.66 13.58
N MET A 67 1.91 15.48 13.40
CA MET A 67 3.29 14.98 13.33
C MET A 67 3.79 14.49 14.69
N TYR A 68 4.51 13.37 14.66
CA TYR A 68 5.34 12.90 15.78
C TYR A 68 6.73 13.55 15.67
N THR A 69 6.97 14.56 16.48
CA THR A 69 8.21 15.34 16.47
C THR A 69 8.98 15.14 17.78
N PHE A 70 10.30 15.01 17.67
CA PHE A 70 11.20 14.86 18.82
C PHE A 70 12.55 15.52 18.54
N ASN A 71 13.28 15.85 19.60
CA ASN A 71 14.61 16.40 19.48
C ASN A 71 15.67 15.31 19.73
N THR A 72 16.71 15.30 18.93
CA THR A 72 17.91 14.50 19.20
C THR A 72 18.64 15.02 20.43
N LYS A 73 19.59 14.23 20.98
CA LYS A 73 20.48 14.70 22.06
C LYS A 73 21.27 15.95 21.69
N GLY A 74 21.52 16.19 20.40
CA GLY A 74 22.20 17.38 19.88
C GLY A 74 21.28 18.56 19.60
N GLY A 75 19.97 18.47 19.92
CA GLY A 75 19.00 19.55 19.74
C GLY A 75 18.38 19.63 18.36
N THR A 76 18.70 18.74 17.43
CA THR A 76 18.10 18.71 16.09
C THR A 76 16.66 18.21 16.17
N SER A 77 15.73 18.94 15.56
CA SER A 77 14.32 18.55 15.47
C SER A 77 14.11 17.56 14.33
N LEU A 78 13.59 16.39 14.66
CA LEU A 78 13.23 15.33 13.74
C LEU A 78 11.75 14.98 13.88
N SER A 79 11.15 14.50 12.79
CA SER A 79 9.77 13.99 12.80
C SER A 79 9.70 12.64 12.12
N LEU A 80 8.85 11.75 12.63
CA LEU A 80 8.44 10.57 11.87
C LEU A 80 7.67 11.04 10.64
N ARG A 81 7.91 10.42 9.49
CA ARG A 81 7.26 10.80 8.23
C ARG A 81 5.74 10.66 8.30
N PRO A 82 4.97 11.74 8.06
CA PRO A 82 3.51 11.68 7.99
C PRO A 82 2.99 11.26 6.61
N GLU A 83 3.87 11.21 5.60
CA GLU A 83 3.64 10.83 4.21
C GLU A 83 4.98 10.55 3.51
N GLY A 84 4.97 9.92 2.33
CA GLY A 84 6.20 9.50 1.65
C GLY A 84 6.74 10.50 0.62
N THR A 85 5.88 11.35 0.05
CA THR A 85 6.22 12.23 -1.11
C THR A 85 7.38 13.17 -0.81
N SER A 86 7.37 13.85 0.36
CA SER A 86 8.43 14.79 0.74
C SER A 86 9.79 14.10 0.91
N GLY A 87 9.80 12.91 1.51
CA GLY A 87 11.01 12.08 1.65
C GLY A 87 11.57 11.63 0.30
N ALA A 88 10.70 11.17 -0.60
CA ALA A 88 11.07 10.78 -1.96
C ALA A 88 11.62 11.97 -2.76
N ALA A 89 10.94 13.13 -2.71
CA ALA A 89 11.38 14.36 -3.36
C ALA A 89 12.76 14.84 -2.84
N ARG A 90 12.98 14.82 -1.51
CA ARG A 90 14.27 15.15 -0.90
C ARG A 90 15.36 14.19 -1.39
N ALA A 91 15.08 12.87 -1.44
CA ALA A 91 16.06 11.89 -1.86
C ALA A 91 16.45 12.07 -3.34
N VAL A 92 15.48 12.32 -4.22
CA VAL A 92 15.72 12.62 -5.64
C VAL A 92 16.59 13.86 -5.79
N LEU A 93 16.35 14.90 -4.99
CA LEU A 93 17.09 16.15 -5.01
C LEU A 93 18.50 15.97 -4.44
N GLU A 94 18.66 15.40 -3.25
CA GLU A 94 19.94 15.23 -2.55
C GLU A 94 20.92 14.38 -3.32
N HIS A 95 20.44 13.32 -3.95
CA HIS A 95 21.27 12.42 -4.75
C HIS A 95 21.36 12.79 -6.24
N ALA A 96 20.80 13.93 -6.63
CA ALA A 96 20.81 14.44 -8.00
C ALA A 96 20.38 13.38 -9.04
N VAL A 97 19.35 12.56 -8.70
CA VAL A 97 18.86 11.46 -9.55
C VAL A 97 18.40 11.96 -10.93
N TYR A 98 18.04 13.25 -11.03
CA TYR A 98 17.69 13.90 -12.31
C TYR A 98 18.82 13.91 -13.33
N ASN A 99 20.08 13.69 -12.92
CA ASN A 99 21.21 13.57 -13.83
C ASN A 99 21.17 12.27 -14.66
N ASP A 100 20.46 11.25 -14.21
CA ASP A 100 20.29 9.98 -14.93
C ASP A 100 19.26 10.09 -16.08
N GLY A 101 18.59 11.23 -16.19
CA GLY A 101 17.59 11.52 -17.23
C GLY A 101 16.19 11.71 -16.68
N LEU A 102 15.34 12.36 -17.46
CA LEU A 102 13.93 12.63 -17.15
C LEU A 102 13.02 11.86 -18.13
N PRO A 103 11.83 11.43 -17.71
CA PRO A 103 11.27 11.57 -16.36
C PRO A 103 11.85 10.54 -15.38
N ILE A 104 11.89 10.90 -14.08
CA ILE A 104 12.18 9.97 -12.98
C ILE A 104 10.87 9.42 -12.48
N LYS A 105 10.76 8.10 -12.38
CA LYS A 105 9.60 7.38 -11.88
C LYS A 105 10.00 6.52 -10.69
N THR A 106 9.47 6.82 -9.51
CA THR A 106 9.76 6.09 -8.27
C THR A 106 8.50 5.63 -7.59
N TYR A 107 8.56 4.47 -6.91
CA TYR A 107 7.50 4.01 -5.99
C TYR A 107 8.12 3.60 -4.66
N TYR A 108 7.30 3.57 -3.62
CA TYR A 108 7.70 3.16 -2.27
C TYR A 108 6.58 2.45 -1.52
N PHE A 109 6.98 1.65 -0.51
CA PHE A 109 6.12 1.13 0.54
C PHE A 109 6.58 1.73 1.86
N ASP A 110 5.83 2.66 2.38
CA ASP A 110 6.23 3.45 3.54
C ASP A 110 5.27 3.28 4.73
N SER A 111 5.83 2.97 5.91
CA SER A 111 5.10 3.20 7.16
C SER A 111 5.07 4.69 7.44
N CYS A 112 3.87 5.25 7.61
CA CYS A 112 3.62 6.66 7.89
C CYS A 112 2.98 6.83 9.26
N TYR A 113 3.18 8.00 9.88
CA TYR A 113 2.82 8.24 11.27
C TYR A 113 2.07 9.56 11.44
N ARG A 114 0.82 9.48 11.96
CA ARG A 114 0.01 10.67 12.27
C ARG A 114 -0.67 10.54 13.61
N TYR A 115 -0.56 11.54 14.46
CA TYR A 115 -1.21 11.58 15.77
C TYR A 115 -2.69 11.91 15.63
N GLU A 116 -3.42 11.02 14.99
CA GLU A 116 -4.85 11.16 14.76
C GLU A 116 -5.68 10.40 15.80
N LYS A 117 -6.96 10.79 15.90
CA LYS A 117 -7.93 10.01 16.66
C LYS A 117 -8.22 8.72 15.90
N LYS A 118 -7.92 7.56 16.52
CA LYS A 118 -8.21 6.25 15.93
C LYS A 118 -9.69 6.13 15.57
N GLN A 119 -9.95 5.72 14.32
CA GLN A 119 -11.26 5.36 13.78
C GLN A 119 -11.12 4.06 12.98
N ALA A 120 -12.23 3.50 12.50
CA ALA A 120 -12.16 2.38 11.58
C ALA A 120 -11.30 2.74 10.36
N ASN A 121 -10.33 1.91 10.02
CA ASN A 121 -9.40 2.09 8.90
C ASN A 121 -8.58 3.40 8.93
N ARG A 122 -8.39 3.98 10.13
CA ARG A 122 -7.56 5.16 10.37
C ARG A 122 -6.69 4.93 11.60
N TYR A 123 -5.40 4.78 11.35
CA TYR A 123 -4.41 4.39 12.33
C TYR A 123 -3.40 5.53 12.57
N ARG A 124 -2.64 5.46 13.65
CA ARG A 124 -1.52 6.37 13.92
C ARG A 124 -0.24 5.95 13.23
N GLU A 125 -0.04 4.65 13.08
CA GLU A 125 0.88 4.05 12.13
C GLU A 125 0.07 3.38 11.04
N PHE A 126 0.34 3.72 9.79
CA PHE A 126 -0.35 3.20 8.61
C PHE A 126 0.63 3.07 7.45
N HIS A 127 0.28 2.25 6.48
CA HIS A 127 1.17 1.96 5.37
C HIS A 127 0.62 2.57 4.07
N GLN A 128 1.53 3.15 3.30
CA GLN A 128 1.23 3.70 1.99
C GLN A 128 2.07 3.03 0.91
N PHE A 129 1.42 2.63 -0.17
CA PHE A 129 2.06 2.54 -1.47
C PHE A 129 1.97 3.92 -2.12
N GLY A 130 3.11 4.47 -2.54
CA GLY A 130 3.17 5.74 -3.26
C GLY A 130 3.93 5.60 -4.56
N ALA A 131 3.53 6.36 -5.57
CA ALA A 131 4.22 6.47 -6.84
C ALA A 131 4.39 7.94 -7.21
N GLU A 132 5.63 8.33 -7.55
CA GLU A 132 6.01 9.71 -7.80
C GLU A 132 6.73 9.82 -9.14
N LEU A 133 6.36 10.82 -9.95
CA LEU A 133 6.92 11.10 -11.25
C LEU A 133 7.47 12.53 -11.27
N TYR A 134 8.75 12.69 -11.59
CA TYR A 134 9.45 13.97 -11.61
C TYR A 134 9.93 14.32 -13.02
N GLY A 135 9.85 15.60 -13.38
CA GLY A 135 10.40 16.12 -14.63
C GLY A 135 9.47 16.03 -15.84
N ALA A 136 8.16 15.83 -15.64
CA ALA A 136 7.18 15.80 -16.72
C ALA A 136 6.04 16.79 -16.49
N SER A 137 5.93 17.81 -17.35
CA SER A 137 4.88 18.83 -17.32
C SER A 137 3.67 18.49 -18.21
N SER A 138 3.78 17.48 -19.07
CA SER A 138 2.73 17.07 -20.00
C SER A 138 1.49 16.52 -19.28
N PRO A 139 0.27 16.83 -19.75
CA PRO A 139 -0.97 16.19 -19.28
C PRO A 139 -0.98 14.66 -19.38
N ALA A 140 -0.19 14.09 -20.30
CA ALA A 140 -0.02 12.64 -20.43
C ALA A 140 0.57 12.02 -19.16
N ALA A 141 1.45 12.74 -18.43
CA ALA A 141 2.01 12.26 -17.19
C ALA A 141 0.96 12.17 -16.07
N ASP A 142 0.00 13.12 -16.05
CA ASP A 142 -1.14 13.06 -15.11
C ASP A 142 -2.00 11.82 -15.38
N ALA A 143 -2.31 11.58 -16.65
CA ALA A 143 -3.08 10.42 -17.08
C ALA A 143 -2.34 9.10 -16.77
N GLU A 144 -1.01 9.05 -16.94
CA GLU A 144 -0.19 7.86 -16.63
C GLU A 144 -0.21 7.51 -15.15
N ILE A 145 -0.07 8.49 -14.26
CA ILE A 145 -0.14 8.28 -12.80
C ILE A 145 -1.54 7.79 -12.39
N ILE A 146 -2.59 8.36 -12.96
CA ILE A 146 -3.97 7.94 -12.72
C ILE A 146 -4.20 6.53 -13.27
N SER A 147 -3.68 6.23 -14.46
CA SER A 147 -3.77 4.91 -15.09
C SER A 147 -3.10 3.83 -14.26
N LEU A 148 -1.90 4.09 -13.71
CA LEU A 148 -1.25 3.14 -12.80
C LEU A 148 -2.15 2.81 -11.59
N ALA A 149 -2.74 3.82 -10.95
CA ALA A 149 -3.63 3.60 -9.82
C ALA A 149 -4.90 2.82 -10.23
N ALA A 150 -5.51 3.15 -11.39
CA ALA A 150 -6.68 2.44 -11.90
C ALA A 150 -6.36 0.96 -12.22
N THR A 151 -5.24 0.70 -12.89
CA THR A 151 -4.79 -0.66 -13.22
C THR A 151 -4.52 -1.49 -11.96
N LEU A 152 -3.95 -0.89 -10.90
CA LEU A 152 -3.75 -1.58 -9.63
C LEU A 152 -5.06 -2.06 -9.02
N PHE A 153 -6.11 -1.24 -9.01
CA PHE A 153 -7.42 -1.64 -8.51
C PHE A 153 -8.05 -2.73 -9.35
N ASP A 154 -7.95 -2.63 -10.67
CA ASP A 154 -8.47 -3.64 -11.60
C ASP A 154 -7.78 -5.00 -11.39
N ARG A 155 -6.44 -5.02 -11.30
CA ARG A 155 -5.64 -6.22 -11.03
C ARG A 155 -5.95 -6.87 -9.67
N LEU A 156 -6.33 -6.07 -8.69
CA LEU A 156 -6.74 -6.55 -7.36
C LEU A 156 -8.22 -6.97 -7.32
N GLY A 157 -8.94 -6.85 -8.44
CA GLY A 157 -10.36 -7.15 -8.52
C GLY A 157 -11.25 -6.18 -7.74
N VAL A 158 -10.72 -4.99 -7.38
CA VAL A 158 -11.46 -4.00 -6.60
C VAL A 158 -12.41 -3.23 -7.52
N THR A 159 -13.68 -3.32 -7.22
CA THR A 159 -14.76 -2.64 -7.92
C THR A 159 -15.36 -1.50 -7.06
N ASP A 160 -16.41 -0.84 -7.56
CA ASP A 160 -17.13 0.23 -6.83
C ASP A 160 -16.21 1.37 -6.33
N LEU A 161 -15.13 1.63 -7.07
CA LEU A 161 -14.29 2.82 -6.91
C LEU A 161 -14.64 3.84 -7.96
N GLN A 162 -14.90 5.06 -7.53
CA GLN A 162 -15.12 6.21 -8.40
C GLN A 162 -13.87 7.08 -8.43
N LEU A 163 -13.31 7.28 -9.63
CA LEU A 163 -12.29 8.27 -9.84
C LEU A 163 -12.94 9.66 -9.87
N GLU A 164 -12.61 10.47 -8.90
CA GLU A 164 -12.98 11.88 -8.84
C GLU A 164 -11.79 12.74 -9.28
N LEU A 165 -12.02 13.65 -10.22
CA LEU A 165 -11.00 14.47 -10.84
C LEU A 165 -11.31 15.96 -10.67
N ASN A 166 -10.30 16.77 -10.37
CA ASN A 166 -10.41 18.23 -10.30
C ASN A 166 -9.11 18.89 -10.79
N SER A 167 -9.19 20.20 -11.04
CA SER A 167 -8.02 21.06 -11.17
C SER A 167 -8.10 22.22 -10.17
N ILE A 168 -7.09 22.33 -9.31
CA ILE A 168 -6.98 23.46 -8.37
C ILE A 168 -6.19 24.64 -8.94
N GLY A 169 -5.83 24.58 -10.21
CA GLY A 169 -5.12 25.61 -10.95
C GLY A 169 -3.66 25.81 -10.52
N CYS A 170 -3.00 26.73 -11.18
CA CYS A 170 -1.66 27.21 -10.82
C CYS A 170 -1.75 28.27 -9.68
N PRO A 171 -0.62 28.73 -9.13
CA PRO A 171 -0.62 29.78 -8.09
C PRO A 171 -1.40 31.04 -8.48
N ALA A 172 -1.36 31.47 -9.75
CA ALA A 172 -2.12 32.64 -10.23
C ALA A 172 -3.64 32.37 -10.19
N CYS A 173 -4.10 31.23 -10.66
CA CYS A 173 -5.51 30.80 -10.57
C CYS A 173 -5.98 30.77 -9.12
N ARG A 174 -5.16 30.19 -8.22
CA ARG A 174 -5.48 30.08 -6.79
C ARG A 174 -5.59 31.46 -6.12
N ALA A 175 -4.75 32.43 -6.49
CA ALA A 175 -4.81 33.77 -5.93
C ALA A 175 -6.17 34.43 -6.22
N GLU A 176 -6.68 34.33 -7.42
CA GLU A 176 -8.00 34.87 -7.79
C GLU A 176 -9.15 34.07 -7.14
N TYR A 177 -9.03 32.74 -7.12
CA TYR A 177 -10.02 31.88 -6.46
C TYR A 177 -10.10 32.12 -4.94
N HIS A 178 -8.95 32.32 -4.27
CA HIS A 178 -8.92 32.68 -2.85
C HIS A 178 -9.64 33.98 -2.54
N LYS A 179 -9.49 35.00 -3.42
CA LYS A 179 -10.23 36.27 -3.26
C LYS A 179 -11.74 36.04 -3.36
N ALA A 180 -12.18 35.22 -4.31
CA ALA A 180 -13.59 34.89 -4.49
C ALA A 180 -14.15 34.11 -3.29
N LEU A 181 -13.42 33.08 -2.83
CA LEU A 181 -13.80 32.31 -1.65
C LEU A 181 -13.83 33.16 -0.38
N LYS A 182 -12.83 34.02 -0.17
CA LYS A 182 -12.79 34.91 0.99
C LYS A 182 -14.01 35.82 0.98
N LYS A 183 -14.30 36.47 -0.14
CA LYS A 183 -15.49 37.35 -0.30
C LYS A 183 -16.79 36.56 -0.03
N TYR A 184 -16.90 35.33 -0.51
CA TYR A 184 -18.07 34.49 -0.28
C TYR A 184 -18.25 34.16 1.20
N PHE A 185 -17.21 33.60 1.84
CA PHE A 185 -17.30 33.16 3.23
C PHE A 185 -17.34 34.28 4.26
N GLU A 186 -16.86 35.49 3.93
CA GLU A 186 -17.04 36.69 4.75
C GLU A 186 -18.52 36.98 5.00
N GLY A 187 -19.41 36.72 4.02
CA GLY A 187 -20.85 36.84 4.17
C GLY A 187 -21.48 35.86 5.17
N TYR A 188 -20.73 34.83 5.59
CA TYR A 188 -21.19 33.78 6.52
C TYR A 188 -20.32 33.69 7.78
N LYS A 189 -19.47 34.69 8.05
CA LYS A 189 -18.45 34.67 9.10
C LYS A 189 -19.01 34.29 10.48
N ASP A 190 -20.18 34.75 10.82
CA ASP A 190 -20.85 34.48 12.10
C ASP A 190 -21.37 33.02 12.23
N LYS A 191 -21.42 32.28 11.14
CA LYS A 191 -21.89 30.89 11.09
C LYS A 191 -20.75 29.86 10.96
N LEU A 192 -19.54 30.33 10.67
CA LEU A 192 -18.38 29.44 10.51
C LEU A 192 -17.89 28.96 11.88
N CYS A 193 -17.42 27.69 11.93
CA CYS A 193 -16.75 27.18 13.12
C CYS A 193 -15.36 27.86 13.32
N ASP A 194 -14.81 27.83 14.55
CA ASP A 194 -13.55 28.48 14.90
C ASP A 194 -12.39 28.08 13.98
N THR A 195 -12.32 26.80 13.60
CA THR A 195 -11.32 26.30 12.64
C THR A 195 -11.49 26.97 11.28
N CYS A 196 -12.72 27.13 10.79
CA CYS A 196 -12.99 27.77 9.50
C CYS A 196 -12.76 29.27 9.55
N LEU A 197 -12.98 29.94 10.67
CA LEU A 197 -12.61 31.35 10.87
C LEU A 197 -11.09 31.54 10.71
N SER A 198 -10.28 30.65 11.29
CA SER A 198 -8.82 30.67 11.10
C SER A 198 -8.42 30.36 9.65
N ARG A 199 -9.09 29.40 9.01
CA ARG A 199 -8.85 29.00 7.61
C ARG A 199 -9.23 30.11 6.63
N LEU A 200 -10.23 30.89 6.92
CA LEU A 200 -10.67 32.03 6.09
C LEU A 200 -9.53 33.01 5.84
N GLU A 201 -8.68 33.26 6.83
CA GLU A 201 -7.55 34.17 6.70
C GLU A 201 -6.31 33.51 6.06
N LYS A 202 -6.06 32.21 6.35
CA LYS A 202 -4.84 31.53 5.94
C LYS A 202 -4.99 30.80 4.62
N ASN A 203 -6.03 29.96 4.50
CA ASN A 203 -6.29 29.15 3.31
C ASN A 203 -7.81 28.85 3.20
N PRO A 204 -8.60 29.71 2.55
CA PRO A 204 -10.04 29.57 2.46
C PRO A 204 -10.50 28.31 1.72
N MET A 205 -9.68 27.73 0.85
CA MET A 205 -10.00 26.44 0.20
C MET A 205 -10.22 25.32 1.21
N ARG A 206 -9.55 25.35 2.37
CA ARG A 206 -9.72 24.36 3.43
C ARG A 206 -11.10 24.39 4.11
N ILE A 207 -11.90 25.43 3.89
CA ILE A 207 -13.28 25.50 4.39
C ILE A 207 -14.17 24.53 3.62
N LEU A 208 -13.87 24.29 2.34
CA LEU A 208 -14.62 23.37 1.47
C LEU A 208 -14.61 21.92 1.98
N ASP A 209 -13.54 21.51 2.70
CA ASP A 209 -13.40 20.19 3.32
C ASP A 209 -13.75 20.19 4.83
N CYS A 210 -14.54 21.15 5.29
CA CYS A 210 -14.91 21.20 6.70
C CYS A 210 -15.96 20.13 7.05
N LYS A 211 -15.69 19.37 8.10
CA LYS A 211 -16.58 18.29 8.58
C LYS A 211 -17.74 18.80 9.44
N SER A 212 -17.78 20.09 9.78
CA SER A 212 -18.94 20.72 10.44
C SER A 212 -20.12 20.76 9.48
N SER A 213 -21.28 20.27 9.89
CA SER A 213 -22.50 20.26 9.05
C SER A 213 -22.88 21.66 8.56
N VAL A 214 -22.73 22.68 9.43
CA VAL A 214 -23.02 24.08 9.08
C VAL A 214 -22.04 24.60 8.02
N CYS A 215 -20.73 24.42 8.22
CA CYS A 215 -19.73 24.90 7.28
C CYS A 215 -19.82 24.14 5.95
N SER A 216 -20.07 22.82 5.99
CA SER A 216 -20.25 22.00 4.80
C SER A 216 -21.49 22.41 3.99
N GLU A 217 -22.60 22.77 4.66
CA GLU A 217 -23.79 23.27 3.98
C GLU A 217 -23.52 24.60 3.28
N ILE A 218 -22.88 25.56 3.97
CA ILE A 218 -22.46 26.84 3.38
C ILE A 218 -21.52 26.62 2.19
N ALA A 219 -20.60 25.67 2.27
CA ALA A 219 -19.64 25.37 1.23
C ALA A 219 -20.25 24.76 -0.05
N LYS A 220 -21.52 24.30 -0.01
CA LYS A 220 -22.17 23.74 -1.21
C LYS A 220 -22.32 24.76 -2.33
N ASP A 221 -22.61 26.01 -1.98
CA ASP A 221 -22.87 27.10 -2.93
C ASP A 221 -21.65 28.01 -3.12
N ALA A 222 -20.48 27.60 -2.59
CA ALA A 222 -19.25 28.39 -2.75
C ALA A 222 -18.79 28.39 -4.22
N PRO A 223 -18.10 29.44 -4.68
CA PRO A 223 -17.46 29.48 -5.99
C PRO A 223 -16.63 28.24 -6.26
N VAL A 224 -16.64 27.73 -7.50
CA VAL A 224 -15.85 26.57 -7.89
C VAL A 224 -14.56 26.99 -8.58
N VAL A 225 -13.46 26.30 -8.28
CA VAL A 225 -12.12 26.64 -8.78
C VAL A 225 -12.02 26.59 -10.30
N LEU A 226 -12.81 25.76 -10.97
CA LEU A 226 -12.79 25.59 -12.42
C LEU A 226 -13.17 26.87 -13.17
N ASP A 227 -13.95 27.77 -12.57
CA ASP A 227 -14.34 29.06 -13.15
C ASP A 227 -13.21 30.10 -13.11
N TYR A 228 -12.17 29.84 -12.31
CA TYR A 228 -11.01 30.73 -12.09
C TYR A 228 -9.72 30.23 -12.72
N LEU A 229 -9.78 29.16 -13.52
CA LEU A 229 -8.61 28.64 -14.21
C LEU A 229 -8.20 29.60 -15.35
N CYS A 230 -6.90 29.85 -15.46
CA CYS A 230 -6.31 30.47 -16.66
C CYS A 230 -6.38 29.51 -17.85
N ASP A 231 -6.16 30.04 -19.04
CA ASP A 231 -6.28 29.24 -20.30
C ASP A 231 -5.32 28.05 -20.30
N ASP A 232 -4.09 28.20 -19.79
CA ASP A 232 -3.12 27.12 -19.69
C ASP A 232 -3.64 25.99 -18.79
N CYS A 233 -4.19 26.32 -17.62
CA CYS A 233 -4.74 25.33 -16.70
C CYS A 233 -6.02 24.67 -17.23
N LYS A 234 -6.87 25.43 -17.94
CA LYS A 234 -8.05 24.87 -18.63
C LYS A 234 -7.64 23.88 -19.70
N ASN A 235 -6.68 24.28 -20.55
CA ASN A 235 -6.18 23.42 -21.61
C ASN A 235 -5.50 22.16 -21.05
N HIS A 236 -4.65 22.32 -20.04
CA HIS A 236 -4.02 21.17 -19.36
C HIS A 236 -5.08 20.20 -18.83
N PHE A 237 -6.05 20.67 -18.08
CA PHE A 237 -7.10 19.83 -17.51
C PHE A 237 -7.96 19.16 -18.60
N GLN A 238 -8.26 19.86 -19.69
CA GLN A 238 -8.98 19.29 -20.84
C GLN A 238 -8.19 18.17 -21.51
N GLN A 239 -6.86 18.34 -21.65
CA GLN A 239 -6.01 17.31 -22.24
C GLN A 239 -5.87 16.08 -21.30
N VAL A 240 -5.74 16.26 -19.99
CA VAL A 240 -5.76 15.13 -19.03
C VAL A 240 -7.03 14.29 -19.23
N ARG A 241 -8.18 14.94 -19.31
CA ARG A 241 -9.46 14.27 -19.55
C ARG A 241 -9.46 13.51 -20.88
N ALA A 242 -8.95 14.13 -21.96
CA ALA A 242 -8.87 13.48 -23.27
C ALA A 242 -7.98 12.22 -23.26
N TYR A 243 -6.88 12.21 -22.48
CA TYR A 243 -6.07 11.01 -22.29
C TYR A 243 -6.81 9.92 -21.51
N LEU A 244 -7.54 10.29 -20.46
CA LEU A 244 -8.34 9.34 -19.68
C LEU A 244 -9.48 8.76 -20.50
N ASP A 245 -10.16 9.59 -21.30
CA ASP A 245 -11.21 9.17 -22.22
C ASP A 245 -10.66 8.19 -23.29
N ALA A 246 -9.47 8.47 -23.84
CA ALA A 246 -8.81 7.60 -24.81
C ALA A 246 -8.32 6.27 -24.20
N ALA A 247 -8.02 6.26 -22.90
CA ALA A 247 -7.64 5.07 -22.15
C ALA A 247 -8.86 4.34 -21.55
N GLU A 248 -10.09 4.81 -21.83
CA GLU A 248 -11.34 4.25 -21.31
C GLU A 248 -11.40 4.20 -19.75
N ILE A 249 -10.70 5.13 -19.07
CA ILE A 249 -10.71 5.24 -17.60
C ILE A 249 -11.87 6.16 -17.21
N PRO A 250 -12.94 5.62 -16.57
CA PRO A 250 -14.10 6.41 -16.20
C PRO A 250 -13.77 7.33 -15.01
N TYR A 251 -14.26 8.57 -15.07
CA TYR A 251 -14.09 9.56 -14.01
C TYR A 251 -15.31 10.49 -13.90
N ILE A 252 -15.43 11.16 -12.76
CA ILE A 252 -16.32 12.30 -12.59
C ILE A 252 -15.53 13.54 -12.24
N ILE A 253 -16.02 14.72 -12.64
CA ILE A 253 -15.45 16.00 -12.21
C ILE A 253 -16.08 16.37 -10.87
N ASN A 254 -15.24 16.44 -9.82
CA ASN A 254 -15.67 16.91 -8.52
C ASN A 254 -14.89 18.19 -8.15
N PRO A 255 -15.46 19.41 -8.38
CA PRO A 255 -14.79 20.66 -8.12
C PRO A 255 -14.56 20.97 -6.63
N LYS A 256 -15.07 20.10 -5.74
CA LYS A 256 -14.92 20.24 -4.28
C LYS A 256 -13.72 19.48 -3.73
N ILE A 257 -13.01 18.68 -4.54
CA ILE A 257 -11.79 18.03 -4.07
C ILE A 257 -10.77 19.11 -3.70
N VAL A 258 -10.41 19.13 -2.43
CA VAL A 258 -9.28 19.88 -1.87
C VAL A 258 -8.39 18.88 -1.16
N ARG A 259 -7.14 18.77 -1.58
CA ARG A 259 -6.20 17.83 -0.96
C ARG A 259 -5.75 18.30 0.43
N GLY A 260 -5.44 17.33 1.29
CA GLY A 260 -5.00 17.56 2.67
C GLY A 260 -3.63 18.25 2.82
N LEU A 261 -2.88 18.43 1.73
CA LEU A 261 -1.52 18.96 1.69
C LEU A 261 -1.46 20.18 0.77
N ASP A 262 -0.65 21.18 1.11
CA ASP A 262 -0.69 22.49 0.44
C ASP A 262 0.15 22.55 -0.84
N TYR A 263 1.02 21.57 -1.10
CA TYR A 263 1.90 21.55 -2.28
C TYR A 263 1.19 21.32 -3.62
N TYR A 264 -0.04 20.85 -3.63
CA TYR A 264 -0.71 20.49 -4.87
C TYR A 264 -0.96 21.68 -5.79
N THR A 265 -0.88 21.42 -7.11
CA THR A 265 -1.16 22.36 -8.19
C THR A 265 -1.90 21.64 -9.31
N LYS A 266 -2.60 22.39 -10.17
CA LYS A 266 -3.29 21.85 -11.37
C LYS A 266 -4.14 20.61 -11.04
N THR A 267 -3.82 19.45 -11.62
CA THR A 267 -4.59 18.21 -11.49
C THR A 267 -4.52 17.64 -10.08
N VAL A 268 -5.67 17.31 -9.51
CA VAL A 268 -5.83 16.52 -8.29
C VAL A 268 -6.90 15.46 -8.51
N PHE A 269 -6.73 14.30 -7.88
CA PHE A 269 -7.66 13.19 -8.02
C PHE A 269 -7.77 12.35 -6.74
N GLU A 270 -8.88 11.64 -6.64
CA GLU A 270 -9.14 10.66 -5.59
C GLU A 270 -9.89 9.46 -6.16
N PHE A 271 -9.53 8.26 -5.72
CA PHE A 271 -10.34 7.07 -5.87
C PHE A 271 -11.13 6.88 -4.59
N VAL A 272 -12.44 7.01 -4.69
CA VAL A 272 -13.35 7.02 -3.55
C VAL A 272 -14.38 5.90 -3.63
N THR A 273 -14.81 5.41 -2.46
CA THR A 273 -15.88 4.43 -2.33
C THR A 273 -16.84 4.82 -1.22
N ALA A 274 -18.10 4.49 -1.36
CA ALA A 274 -19.10 4.66 -0.30
C ALA A 274 -19.03 3.54 0.76
N ARG A 275 -18.38 2.39 0.45
CA ARG A 275 -18.34 1.21 1.31
C ARG A 275 -17.58 1.43 2.62
N LEU A 276 -16.58 2.29 2.62
CA LEU A 276 -15.76 2.61 3.80
C LEU A 276 -16.30 3.81 4.60
N GLY A 277 -17.54 4.21 4.38
CA GLY A 277 -18.19 5.30 5.09
C GLY A 277 -17.45 6.63 4.95
N SER A 278 -17.20 7.33 6.07
CA SER A 278 -16.51 8.63 6.08
C SER A 278 -15.03 8.59 5.68
N GLN A 279 -14.45 7.40 5.47
CA GLN A 279 -13.08 7.18 5.07
C GLN A 279 -12.98 6.67 3.62
N GLY A 280 -13.86 7.12 2.76
CA GLY A 280 -14.05 6.63 1.40
C GLY A 280 -12.88 6.79 0.45
N THR A 281 -11.93 7.72 0.70
CA THR A 281 -10.74 7.88 -0.16
C THR A 281 -9.73 6.77 0.10
N VAL A 282 -9.52 5.89 -0.87
CA VAL A 282 -8.54 4.79 -0.81
C VAL A 282 -7.19 5.21 -1.38
N CYS A 283 -7.20 5.94 -2.50
CA CYS A 283 -6.03 6.49 -3.17
C CYS A 283 -6.27 7.94 -3.50
N GLY A 284 -5.24 8.77 -3.40
CA GLY A 284 -5.37 10.15 -3.79
C GLY A 284 -4.04 10.78 -4.11
N GLY A 285 -4.06 11.63 -5.13
CA GLY A 285 -2.86 12.22 -5.69
C GLY A 285 -3.12 13.50 -6.46
N GLY A 286 -2.11 13.89 -7.22
CA GLY A 286 -2.15 15.06 -8.09
C GLY A 286 -0.77 15.59 -8.37
N ARG A 287 -0.74 16.77 -9.02
CA ARG A 287 0.46 17.47 -9.41
C ARG A 287 0.94 18.42 -8.32
N TYR A 288 2.24 18.53 -8.16
CA TYR A 288 2.89 19.41 -7.16
C TYR A 288 4.18 20.02 -7.73
N ASP A 289 4.02 20.80 -8.79
CA ASP A 289 5.12 21.36 -9.61
C ASP A 289 6.11 22.24 -8.80
N GLY A 290 5.70 22.82 -7.67
CA GLY A 290 6.54 23.69 -6.84
C GLY A 290 7.32 23.00 -5.74
N LEU A 291 7.06 21.72 -5.43
CA LEU A 291 7.64 21.05 -4.26
C LEU A 291 9.17 20.98 -4.31
N ILE A 292 9.75 20.65 -5.44
CA ILE A 292 11.22 20.54 -5.59
C ILE A 292 11.90 21.91 -5.38
N GLU A 293 11.28 23.02 -5.83
CA GLU A 293 11.78 24.38 -5.59
C GLU A 293 11.67 24.76 -4.10
N GLU A 294 10.58 24.41 -3.45
CA GLU A 294 10.39 24.66 -2.01
C GLU A 294 11.44 23.92 -1.16
N LEU A 295 11.92 22.76 -1.65
CA LEU A 295 13.01 22.00 -1.04
C LEU A 295 14.41 22.49 -1.45
N GLY A 296 14.52 23.57 -2.26
CA GLY A 296 15.79 24.19 -2.66
C GLY A 296 16.37 23.69 -3.98
N GLY A 297 15.61 22.93 -4.75
CA GLY A 297 15.99 22.46 -6.10
C GLY A 297 15.60 23.43 -7.21
N GLN A 298 15.84 23.02 -8.45
CA GLN A 298 15.33 23.72 -9.62
C GLN A 298 13.87 23.35 -9.87
N HIS A 299 13.14 24.22 -10.57
CA HIS A 299 11.75 23.96 -10.96
C HIS A 299 11.65 22.62 -11.71
N THR A 300 10.98 21.66 -11.09
CA THR A 300 10.83 20.30 -11.63
C THR A 300 9.36 19.90 -11.52
N PRO A 301 8.61 19.94 -12.62
CA PRO A 301 7.21 19.51 -12.61
C PRO A 301 7.09 18.10 -12.07
N SER A 302 6.24 17.91 -11.09
CA SER A 302 6.15 16.66 -10.33
C SER A 302 4.71 16.30 -10.03
N LEU A 303 4.45 15.01 -9.92
CA LEU A 303 3.12 14.48 -9.60
C LEU A 303 3.23 13.07 -9.03
N GLY A 304 2.20 12.64 -8.30
CA GLY A 304 2.18 11.32 -7.70
C GLY A 304 0.89 11.03 -6.95
N PHE A 305 0.84 9.88 -6.32
CA PHE A 305 -0.26 9.50 -5.44
C PHE A 305 0.22 8.71 -4.24
N GLY A 306 -0.60 8.70 -3.18
CA GLY A 306 -0.50 7.78 -2.05
C GLY A 306 -1.76 6.94 -1.93
N LEU A 307 -1.59 5.63 -1.80
CA LEU A 307 -2.63 4.64 -1.60
C LEU A 307 -2.47 4.02 -0.22
N GLY A 308 -3.53 4.06 0.59
CA GLY A 308 -3.53 3.49 1.94
C GLY A 308 -3.75 1.98 1.91
N MET A 309 -2.76 1.21 2.33
CA MET A 309 -2.79 -0.26 2.22
C MET A 309 -3.83 -0.89 3.15
N GLU A 310 -4.00 -0.40 4.37
CA GLU A 310 -5.04 -0.87 5.30
C GLU A 310 -6.45 -0.61 4.76
N ARG A 311 -6.66 0.53 4.09
CA ARG A 311 -7.94 0.85 3.47
C ARG A 311 -8.25 -0.03 2.27
N LEU A 312 -7.23 -0.32 1.47
CA LEU A 312 -7.35 -1.24 0.36
C LEU A 312 -7.74 -2.65 0.84
N LEU A 313 -7.01 -3.19 1.83
CA LEU A 313 -7.33 -4.50 2.40
C LEU A 313 -8.73 -4.54 3.02
N ALA A 314 -9.14 -3.48 3.73
CA ALA A 314 -10.49 -3.39 4.27
C ALA A 314 -11.57 -3.32 3.18
N LEU A 315 -11.29 -2.66 2.06
CA LEU A 315 -12.20 -2.62 0.91
C LEU A 315 -12.29 -3.97 0.22
N MET A 316 -11.17 -4.67 0.03
CA MET A 316 -11.13 -6.02 -0.54
C MET A 316 -11.95 -6.99 0.34
N GLU A 317 -11.78 -6.92 1.66
CA GLU A 317 -12.56 -7.74 2.61
C GLU A 317 -14.06 -7.41 2.54
N GLU A 318 -14.43 -6.14 2.49
CA GLU A 318 -15.83 -5.68 2.37
C GLU A 318 -16.47 -6.13 1.05
N GLN A 319 -15.69 -6.22 -0.03
CA GLN A 319 -16.14 -6.71 -1.33
C GLN A 319 -16.14 -8.24 -1.44
N GLY A 320 -15.66 -8.95 -0.43
CA GLY A 320 -15.55 -10.40 -0.44
C GLY A 320 -14.49 -10.93 -1.45
N ILE A 321 -13.47 -10.12 -1.75
CA ILE A 321 -12.39 -10.54 -2.63
C ILE A 321 -11.54 -11.58 -1.90
N GLU A 322 -11.55 -12.81 -2.42
CA GLU A 322 -10.78 -13.90 -1.85
C GLU A 322 -9.29 -13.74 -2.18
N ILE A 323 -8.46 -13.70 -1.14
CA ILE A 323 -7.02 -13.72 -1.25
C ILE A 323 -6.55 -15.15 -1.04
N PRO A 324 -5.87 -15.77 -2.03
CA PRO A 324 -5.39 -17.13 -1.92
C PRO A 324 -4.53 -17.33 -0.66
N LEU A 325 -4.78 -18.44 0.04
CA LEU A 325 -3.95 -18.80 1.18
C LEU A 325 -2.52 -19.11 0.71
N PRO A 326 -1.51 -18.81 1.53
CA PRO A 326 -0.13 -19.16 1.21
C PRO A 326 0.00 -20.68 1.04
N PRO A 327 0.98 -21.15 0.25
CA PRO A 327 1.24 -22.56 0.10
C PRO A 327 1.39 -23.25 1.46
N SER A 328 0.69 -24.38 1.63
CA SER A 328 0.84 -25.22 2.82
C SER A 328 2.15 -26.02 2.76
N CYS A 329 2.47 -26.74 3.86
CA CYS A 329 3.62 -27.61 3.91
C CYS A 329 3.51 -28.72 2.83
N ASP A 330 4.50 -28.86 1.96
CA ASP A 330 4.48 -29.88 0.91
C ASP A 330 4.74 -31.27 1.50
N ILE A 331 5.68 -31.40 2.44
CA ILE A 331 5.95 -32.66 3.13
C ILE A 331 6.34 -32.45 4.60
N TYR A 332 5.78 -33.26 5.49
CA TYR A 332 6.21 -33.39 6.87
C TYR A 332 6.90 -34.72 7.10
N ILE A 333 8.17 -34.74 7.54
CA ILE A 333 8.93 -35.96 7.80
C ILE A 333 9.08 -36.15 9.31
N ALA A 334 8.40 -37.15 9.86
CA ALA A 334 8.45 -37.48 11.27
C ALA A 334 9.58 -38.49 11.55
N GLY A 335 10.45 -38.17 12.50
CA GLY A 335 11.53 -39.07 12.96
C GLY A 335 11.25 -39.65 14.34
N LEU A 336 11.43 -40.95 14.51
CA LEU A 336 11.30 -41.68 15.77
C LEU A 336 12.66 -42.22 16.21
N GLY A 337 13.23 -41.62 17.27
CA GLY A 337 14.60 -41.88 17.74
C GLY A 337 15.63 -40.95 17.12
N GLU A 338 16.82 -40.91 17.73
CA GLU A 338 17.85 -39.91 17.40
C GLU A 338 18.34 -39.98 15.95
N GLU A 339 18.66 -41.16 15.47
CA GLU A 339 19.16 -41.37 14.10
C GLU A 339 18.08 -41.04 13.04
N ALA A 340 16.82 -41.42 13.32
CA ALA A 340 15.70 -41.10 12.44
C ALA A 340 15.39 -39.60 12.40
N GLN A 341 15.54 -38.90 13.50
CA GLN A 341 15.41 -37.45 13.55
C GLN A 341 16.51 -36.76 12.72
N LYS A 342 17.76 -37.22 12.82
CA LYS A 342 18.87 -36.70 11.99
C LYS A 342 18.61 -36.96 10.50
N LYS A 343 18.14 -38.15 10.14
CA LYS A 343 17.79 -38.48 8.76
C LYS A 343 16.63 -37.62 8.24
N ALA A 344 15.56 -37.48 9.03
CA ALA A 344 14.43 -36.58 8.70
C ALA A 344 14.88 -35.14 8.45
N PHE A 345 15.76 -34.63 9.33
CA PHE A 345 16.31 -33.29 9.18
C PHE A 345 17.12 -33.13 7.89
N THR A 346 17.95 -34.11 7.53
CA THR A 346 18.72 -34.10 6.28
C THR A 346 17.80 -34.06 5.06
N LEU A 347 16.81 -34.98 5.00
CA LEU A 347 15.87 -35.05 3.88
C LEU A 347 15.02 -33.78 3.75
N VAL A 348 14.56 -33.19 4.88
CA VAL A 348 13.86 -31.90 4.89
C VAL A 348 14.74 -30.79 4.32
N LYS A 349 16.05 -30.77 4.65
CA LYS A 349 16.97 -29.80 4.07
C LYS A 349 17.07 -29.95 2.55
N GLU A 350 17.22 -31.20 2.08
CA GLU A 350 17.29 -31.49 0.64
C GLU A 350 16.02 -31.07 -0.11
N VAL A 351 14.83 -31.33 0.46
CA VAL A 351 13.56 -30.84 -0.12
C VAL A 351 13.50 -29.31 -0.17
N ARG A 352 13.93 -28.61 0.89
CA ARG A 352 13.95 -27.15 0.93
C ARG A 352 14.89 -26.54 -0.12
N GLU A 353 15.97 -27.22 -0.48
CA GLU A 353 16.88 -26.78 -1.56
C GLU A 353 16.20 -26.76 -2.93
N THR A 354 15.08 -27.42 -3.09
CA THR A 354 14.24 -27.40 -4.29
C THR A 354 13.12 -26.34 -4.26
N SER A 355 13.13 -25.46 -3.26
CA SER A 355 12.11 -24.41 -3.01
C SER A 355 10.73 -24.93 -2.58
N LEU A 356 10.63 -26.21 -2.21
CA LEU A 356 9.42 -26.78 -1.59
C LEU A 356 9.41 -26.58 -0.07
N ILE A 357 8.21 -26.52 0.51
CA ILE A 357 8.02 -26.32 1.94
C ILE A 357 8.04 -27.69 2.65
N ALA A 358 9.07 -27.94 3.43
CA ALA A 358 9.22 -29.19 4.18
C ALA A 358 9.48 -28.92 5.66
N GLU A 359 8.90 -29.74 6.53
CA GLU A 359 9.06 -29.64 7.99
C GLU A 359 9.35 -30.98 8.63
N CYS A 360 10.06 -30.97 9.75
CA CYS A 360 10.23 -32.08 10.67
C CYS A 360 10.08 -31.61 12.12
N ASP A 361 10.08 -32.52 13.08
CA ASP A 361 9.99 -32.14 14.47
C ASP A 361 11.29 -31.53 15.01
N ILE A 362 11.19 -30.32 15.52
CA ILE A 362 12.27 -29.58 16.18
C ILE A 362 11.98 -29.30 17.67
N VAL A 363 10.90 -29.87 18.21
CA VAL A 363 10.42 -29.57 19.58
C VAL A 363 10.51 -30.82 20.47
N GLY A 364 10.77 -31.98 19.90
CA GLY A 364 10.83 -33.27 20.63
C GLY A 364 9.45 -33.87 20.90
N ARG A 365 8.52 -33.74 19.95
CA ARG A 365 7.16 -34.31 20.06
C ARG A 365 7.17 -35.84 19.91
N SER A 366 6.24 -36.50 20.60
CA SER A 366 5.96 -37.90 20.29
C SER A 366 5.43 -38.09 18.87
N LEU A 367 5.60 -39.27 18.24
CA LEU A 367 5.14 -39.53 16.88
C LEU A 367 3.67 -39.15 16.65
N ARG A 368 2.78 -39.49 17.60
CA ARG A 368 1.36 -39.13 17.53
C ARG A 368 1.17 -37.60 17.49
N ALA A 369 1.96 -36.83 18.24
CA ALA A 369 1.89 -35.38 18.25
C ALA A 369 2.50 -34.76 16.98
N GLN A 370 3.54 -35.39 16.40
CA GLN A 370 4.12 -35.01 15.11
C GLN A 370 3.09 -35.14 13.99
N MET A 371 2.41 -36.28 13.90
CA MET A 371 1.38 -36.53 12.86
C MET A 371 0.17 -35.57 13.01
N LYS A 372 -0.25 -35.31 14.25
CA LYS A 372 -1.29 -34.29 14.49
C LYS A 372 -0.85 -32.88 14.09
N TYR A 373 0.44 -32.59 14.23
CA TYR A 373 0.99 -31.32 13.79
C TYR A 373 1.07 -31.22 12.27
N ALA A 374 1.50 -32.30 11.58
CA ALA A 374 1.49 -32.40 10.13
C ALA A 374 0.09 -32.11 9.53
N ASP A 375 -0.94 -32.70 10.11
CA ASP A 375 -2.34 -32.44 9.75
C ASP A 375 -2.73 -30.98 10.00
N LYS A 376 -2.38 -30.43 11.18
CA LYS A 376 -2.69 -29.04 11.54
C LYS A 376 -2.06 -28.00 10.59
N ILE A 377 -0.85 -28.25 10.08
CA ILE A 377 -0.16 -27.34 9.15
C ILE A 377 -0.57 -27.58 7.69
N GLY A 378 -1.50 -28.51 7.43
CA GLY A 378 -1.98 -28.85 6.10
C GLY A 378 -0.89 -29.47 5.23
N ALA A 379 -0.03 -30.35 5.78
CA ALA A 379 0.99 -31.02 5.00
C ALA A 379 0.33 -31.88 3.90
N LYS A 380 0.74 -31.70 2.65
CA LYS A 380 0.23 -32.46 1.49
C LYS A 380 0.69 -33.94 1.57
N PHE A 381 1.94 -34.14 1.95
CA PHE A 381 2.52 -35.45 2.15
C PHE A 381 3.06 -35.58 3.57
N SER A 382 3.08 -36.77 4.07
CA SER A 382 3.77 -37.13 5.32
C SER A 382 4.59 -38.42 5.17
N MET A 383 5.67 -38.49 5.92
CA MET A 383 6.54 -39.69 5.97
C MET A 383 6.98 -39.91 7.41
N VAL A 384 7.04 -41.14 7.83
CA VAL A 384 7.54 -41.55 9.16
C VAL A 384 8.83 -42.36 8.97
N ILE A 385 9.86 -41.97 9.68
CA ILE A 385 11.15 -42.68 9.71
C ILE A 385 11.39 -43.16 11.13
N GLY A 386 11.61 -44.45 11.30
CA GLY A 386 12.07 -45.11 12.50
C GLY A 386 13.32 -45.96 12.23
N GLU A 387 13.66 -46.85 13.15
CA GLU A 387 14.83 -47.71 13.04
C GLU A 387 14.71 -48.68 11.86
N ASN A 388 13.51 -49.21 11.60
CA ASN A 388 13.27 -50.15 10.48
C ASN A 388 13.48 -49.45 9.14
N GLU A 389 12.91 -48.28 8.95
CA GLU A 389 13.03 -47.49 7.72
C GLU A 389 14.49 -47.09 7.43
N ILE A 390 15.28 -46.79 8.47
CA ILE A 390 16.72 -46.56 8.31
C ILE A 390 17.43 -47.78 7.85
N ASN A 391 17.19 -48.96 8.49
CA ASN A 391 17.86 -50.23 8.18
C ASN A 391 17.52 -50.70 6.76
N GLU A 392 16.29 -50.52 6.33
CA GLU A 392 15.80 -50.89 4.99
C GLU A 392 16.09 -49.81 3.93
N ASN A 393 16.56 -48.66 4.34
CA ASN A 393 16.77 -47.47 3.48
C ASN A 393 15.52 -47.09 2.66
N LYS A 394 14.32 -47.25 3.23
CA LYS A 394 13.04 -47.02 2.60
C LYS A 394 12.04 -46.52 3.62
N ALA A 395 11.08 -45.69 3.19
CA ALA A 395 9.94 -45.25 4.00
C ALA A 395 8.66 -45.13 3.18
N ILE A 396 7.54 -45.06 3.87
CA ILE A 396 6.23 -44.85 3.24
C ILE A 396 5.92 -43.37 3.16
N LEU A 397 5.87 -42.83 1.97
CA LEU A 397 5.30 -41.52 1.65
C LEU A 397 3.78 -41.67 1.59
N LYS A 398 3.08 -40.87 2.40
CA LYS A 398 1.62 -40.87 2.44
C LYS A 398 1.11 -39.54 1.88
N ASN A 399 0.26 -39.58 0.86
CA ASN A 399 -0.56 -38.47 0.45
C ASN A 399 -1.63 -38.23 1.52
N MET A 400 -1.68 -37.02 2.10
CA MET A 400 -2.56 -36.71 3.24
C MET A 400 -4.01 -36.48 2.82
N GLU A 401 -4.25 -36.12 1.56
CA GLU A 401 -5.58 -35.91 1.00
C GLU A 401 -6.24 -37.24 0.56
N THR A 402 -5.55 -38.00 -0.28
CA THR A 402 -6.11 -39.25 -0.83
C THR A 402 -5.91 -40.46 0.11
N GLY A 403 -4.95 -40.36 1.04
CA GLY A 403 -4.54 -41.45 1.90
C GLY A 403 -3.67 -42.50 1.20
N GLU A 404 -3.33 -42.31 -0.07
CA GLU A 404 -2.46 -43.18 -0.84
C GLU A 404 -1.07 -43.30 -0.19
N LYS A 405 -0.48 -44.49 -0.28
CA LYS A 405 0.81 -44.80 0.33
C LYS A 405 1.73 -45.41 -0.69
N THR A 406 2.92 -44.84 -0.84
CA THR A 406 3.95 -45.31 -1.77
C THR A 406 5.28 -45.43 -1.05
N GLU A 407 6.03 -46.51 -1.36
CA GLU A 407 7.36 -46.68 -0.84
C GLU A 407 8.36 -45.80 -1.59
N VAL A 408 9.20 -45.09 -0.86
CA VAL A 408 10.25 -44.21 -1.39
C VAL A 408 11.60 -44.53 -0.75
N PRO A 409 12.72 -44.40 -1.49
CA PRO A 409 14.06 -44.59 -0.93
C PRO A 409 14.42 -43.43 0.01
N LEU A 410 15.35 -43.67 0.94
CA LEU A 410 15.86 -42.66 1.85
C LEU A 410 17.29 -42.19 1.50
N ASP A 411 17.81 -42.57 0.35
CA ASP A 411 19.12 -42.16 -0.16
C ASP A 411 19.04 -40.98 -1.14
N GLU A 412 20.06 -40.81 -1.95
CA GLU A 412 20.20 -39.77 -2.97
C GLU A 412 19.07 -39.77 -4.04
N GLN A 413 18.30 -40.85 -4.12
CA GLN A 413 17.17 -40.99 -5.05
C GLN A 413 15.86 -40.44 -4.44
N PHE A 414 15.84 -40.14 -3.13
CA PHE A 414 14.64 -39.65 -2.42
C PHE A 414 13.99 -38.43 -3.10
N ILE A 415 14.80 -37.45 -3.43
CA ILE A 415 14.29 -36.20 -4.04
C ILE A 415 13.59 -36.49 -5.37
N ASN A 416 14.17 -37.30 -6.22
CA ASN A 416 13.57 -37.67 -7.52
C ASN A 416 12.27 -38.47 -7.33
N ALA A 417 12.24 -39.40 -6.38
CA ALA A 417 11.05 -40.17 -6.06
C ALA A 417 9.93 -39.28 -5.49
N PHE A 418 10.27 -38.38 -4.59
CA PHE A 418 9.31 -37.43 -4.03
C PHE A 418 8.75 -36.49 -5.11
N PHE A 419 9.60 -35.91 -5.97
CA PHE A 419 9.15 -35.05 -7.06
C PHE A 419 8.20 -35.74 -8.04
N HIS A 420 8.41 -37.02 -8.33
CA HIS A 420 7.48 -37.76 -9.19
C HIS A 420 6.07 -37.75 -8.61
N HIS A 421 5.91 -38.13 -7.34
CA HIS A 421 4.61 -38.15 -6.66
C HIS A 421 4.03 -36.72 -6.40
N TYR A 422 4.90 -35.74 -6.14
CA TYR A 422 4.49 -34.36 -5.99
C TYR A 422 3.93 -33.78 -7.30
N THR A 423 4.56 -34.10 -8.43
CA THR A 423 4.09 -33.66 -9.76
C THR A 423 2.76 -34.32 -10.13
N GLU A 424 2.58 -35.61 -9.88
CA GLU A 424 1.31 -36.30 -10.07
C GLU A 424 0.19 -35.69 -9.23
N TYR A 425 0.48 -35.35 -7.99
CA TYR A 425 -0.46 -34.65 -7.11
C TYR A 425 -0.86 -33.26 -7.68
N GLN A 426 0.08 -32.48 -8.16
CA GLN A 426 -0.20 -31.15 -8.76
C GLN A 426 -1.07 -31.29 -10.03
N ILE A 427 -0.79 -32.24 -10.89
CA ILE A 427 -1.56 -32.49 -12.12
C ILE A 427 -3.00 -32.92 -11.79
N SER A 428 -3.18 -33.80 -10.81
CA SER A 428 -4.52 -34.26 -10.40
C SER A 428 -5.35 -33.13 -9.74
N GLY A 429 -4.69 -32.23 -9.00
CA GLY A 429 -5.34 -31.04 -8.40
C GLY A 429 -5.79 -30.00 -9.44
N THR A 430 -5.04 -29.82 -10.52
CA THR A 430 -5.41 -28.90 -11.61
C THR A 430 -6.54 -29.43 -12.48
N ALA A 431 -6.65 -30.75 -12.68
CA ALA A 431 -7.74 -31.35 -13.45
C ALA A 431 -9.13 -31.15 -12.79
N ASN A 432 -9.17 -31.00 -11.47
CA ASN A 432 -10.42 -30.72 -10.75
C ASN A 432 -10.87 -29.26 -10.80
N ILE A 433 -10.05 -28.32 -11.30
CA ILE A 433 -10.40 -26.90 -11.42
C ILE A 433 -11.03 -26.60 -12.79
N GLU A 434 -10.70 -27.37 -13.84
CA GLU A 434 -11.30 -27.20 -15.18
C GLU A 434 -12.74 -27.72 -15.28
N ASP A 435 -13.21 -28.56 -14.34
CA ASP A 435 -14.57 -29.08 -14.29
C ASP A 435 -15.57 -28.15 -13.56
N ILE A 436 -15.15 -26.95 -13.11
CA ILE A 436 -15.96 -25.94 -12.36
C ILE A 436 -16.15 -24.62 -13.16
N GLN A 437 -15.98 -24.66 -14.48
CA GLN A 437 -16.32 -23.51 -15.33
C GLN A 437 -17.69 -23.65 -16.00
#